data_4292a210bb581d24e71544448d724753
#
_entry.id   4292a210bb581d24e71544448d724753
#
_cell.length_a   1.000
_cell.length_b   1.000
_cell.length_c   1.000
_cell.angle_alpha   90.00
_cell.angle_beta   90.00
_cell.angle_gamma   90.00
#
_symmetry.space_group_name_H-M   'P 1'
#
loop_
_entity.id
_entity.type
_entity.pdbx_description
1 polymer ?
#
loop_
_entity_poly.entity_id
_entity_poly.type
_entity_poly.pdbx_seq_one_letter_code
_entity_poly.pdbx_strand_id
1 'polypeptide(L)'
;MEYDIAIIGGGPAGYTAAERASENGLKTILFEKNAIGGVCLNEGCIPTKTLLYSAKILDSIKSASKYGIVAMKDPSFDLAKIIDRKNKTVRKLTLGVKARLTGNGVTIVEGEARITGEEFGNIRIHCDGKEYLVKNVLVCTGSETGIPPIKGLSEVKYWTSREALDLNDLPKSLAIIGGGVIGMEFASFFNSMGVKVKVIEMLPEILGNMDKETSAMLRSEYKKKGVEFFLNTKV
;
A
#
# COMPACT_ATOMS: atom_id res chain seq x y z
N MET A 1 10.51 8.89 -31.47
CA MET A 1 10.73 10.13 -30.71
C MET A 1 11.80 9.85 -29.67
N GLU A 2 12.81 10.69 -29.62
CA GLU A 2 13.87 10.54 -28.62
C GLU A 2 13.50 11.23 -27.31
N TYR A 3 13.80 10.58 -26.19
CA TYR A 3 13.68 11.08 -24.83
C TYR A 3 15.04 11.03 -24.14
N ASP A 4 15.30 11.96 -23.21
CA ASP A 4 16.52 11.94 -22.43
C ASP A 4 16.48 10.85 -21.35
N ILE A 5 15.29 10.61 -20.78
CA ILE A 5 15.10 9.57 -19.78
C ILE A 5 13.72 8.91 -19.90
N ALA A 6 13.72 7.58 -19.83
CA ALA A 6 12.54 6.78 -19.62
C ALA A 6 12.48 6.24 -18.18
N ILE A 7 11.30 6.25 -17.61
CA ILE A 7 11.04 5.70 -16.28
C ILE A 7 10.02 4.59 -16.43
N ILE A 8 10.38 3.37 -16.00
CA ILE A 8 9.52 2.21 -16.06
C ILE A 8 8.95 1.95 -14.67
N GLY A 9 7.65 2.22 -14.50
CA GLY A 9 6.88 2.14 -13.26
C GLY A 9 6.54 3.51 -12.69
N GLY A 10 5.25 3.75 -12.49
CA GLY A 10 4.66 5.02 -12.01
C GLY A 10 4.38 5.05 -10.52
N GLY A 11 5.03 4.19 -9.72
CA GLY A 11 4.99 4.22 -8.26
C GLY A 11 5.78 5.39 -7.65
N PRO A 12 5.91 5.47 -6.30
CA PRO A 12 6.58 6.60 -5.62
C PRO A 12 7.97 6.92 -6.13
N ALA A 13 8.79 5.92 -6.42
CA ALA A 13 10.11 6.13 -7.00
C ALA A 13 10.01 6.74 -8.41
N GLY A 14 9.13 6.17 -9.26
CA GLY A 14 9.01 6.58 -10.65
C GLY A 14 8.39 7.95 -10.85
N TYR A 15 7.25 8.23 -10.22
CA TYR A 15 6.63 9.54 -10.40
C TYR A 15 7.46 10.67 -9.79
N THR A 16 8.15 10.43 -8.67
CA THR A 16 9.06 11.42 -8.08
C THR A 16 10.27 11.68 -8.98
N ALA A 17 10.85 10.61 -9.53
CA ALA A 17 11.98 10.75 -10.48
C ALA A 17 11.55 11.45 -11.77
N ALA A 18 10.36 11.12 -12.31
CA ALA A 18 9.83 11.75 -13.52
C ALA A 18 9.62 13.26 -13.34
N GLU A 19 9.04 13.66 -12.21
CA GLU A 19 8.86 15.06 -11.85
C GLU A 19 10.21 15.77 -11.78
N ARG A 20 11.17 15.23 -11.05
CA ARG A 20 12.49 15.86 -10.88
C ARG A 20 13.29 15.91 -12.18
N ALA A 21 13.22 14.88 -13.02
CA ALA A 21 13.87 14.87 -14.32
C ALA A 21 13.32 15.98 -15.23
N SER A 22 11.99 16.11 -15.29
CA SER A 22 11.32 17.11 -16.12
C SER A 22 11.54 18.53 -15.60
N GLU A 23 11.51 18.78 -14.27
CA GLU A 23 11.86 20.07 -13.65
C GLU A 23 13.28 20.53 -13.98
N ASN A 24 14.20 19.58 -14.23
CA ASN A 24 15.58 19.86 -14.65
C ASN A 24 15.75 19.92 -16.18
N GLY A 25 14.66 20.00 -16.92
CA GLY A 25 14.67 20.21 -18.37
C GLY A 25 14.90 18.95 -19.21
N LEU A 26 14.90 17.75 -18.60
CA LEU A 26 15.01 16.50 -19.35
C LEU A 26 13.68 16.15 -20.01
N LYS A 27 13.70 15.78 -21.28
CA LYS A 27 12.56 15.24 -21.99
C LYS A 27 12.24 13.85 -21.47
N THR A 28 11.23 13.76 -20.62
CA THR A 28 10.93 12.59 -19.78
C THR A 28 9.70 11.83 -20.27
N ILE A 29 9.80 10.50 -20.33
CA ILE A 29 8.68 9.58 -20.57
C ILE A 29 8.58 8.60 -19.41
N LEU A 30 7.33 8.36 -18.96
CA LEU A 30 7.02 7.42 -17.88
C LEU A 30 6.03 6.38 -18.38
N PHE A 31 6.37 5.11 -18.16
CA PHE A 31 5.52 3.95 -18.48
C PHE A 31 4.92 3.38 -17.20
N GLU A 32 3.59 3.16 -17.19
CA GLU A 32 2.89 2.52 -16.08
C GLU A 32 1.86 1.52 -16.62
N LYS A 33 1.98 0.27 -16.20
CA LYS A 33 1.11 -0.81 -16.69
C LYS A 33 -0.26 -0.90 -16.02
N ASN A 34 -0.39 -0.36 -14.79
CA ASN A 34 -1.62 -0.44 -14.01
C ASN A 34 -2.18 0.96 -13.74
N ALA A 35 -1.71 1.59 -12.66
CA ALA A 35 -2.19 2.91 -12.25
C ALA A 35 -1.07 3.78 -11.70
N ILE A 36 -1.03 5.05 -12.14
CA ILE A 36 -0.12 6.06 -11.57
C ILE A 36 -0.30 6.10 -10.05
N GLY A 37 0.84 6.17 -9.34
CA GLY A 37 0.87 6.10 -7.88
C GLY A 37 1.35 4.75 -7.35
N GLY A 38 1.31 3.70 -8.19
CA GLY A 38 1.77 2.35 -7.86
C GLY A 38 1.05 1.76 -6.64
N VAL A 39 1.67 0.75 -6.04
CA VAL A 39 1.10 0.06 -4.85
C VAL A 39 0.83 1.03 -3.71
N CYS A 40 1.74 1.96 -3.41
CA CYS A 40 1.60 2.85 -2.26
C CYS A 40 0.31 3.69 -2.30
N LEU A 41 0.00 4.36 -3.42
CA LEU A 41 -1.19 5.19 -3.53
C LEU A 41 -2.47 4.37 -3.71
N ASN A 42 -2.41 3.29 -4.48
CA ASN A 42 -3.62 2.57 -4.90
C ASN A 42 -3.99 1.41 -3.96
N GLU A 43 -3.01 0.64 -3.48
CA GLU A 43 -3.21 -0.65 -2.82
C GLU A 43 -2.35 -0.82 -1.54
N GLY A 44 -1.78 0.26 -1.00
CA GLY A 44 -0.83 0.17 0.13
C GLY A 44 -0.97 1.29 1.14
N CYS A 45 -0.02 2.23 1.12
CA CYS A 45 0.13 3.25 2.17
C CYS A 45 -1.13 4.10 2.35
N ILE A 46 -1.62 4.71 1.28
CA ILE A 46 -2.71 5.68 1.37
C ILE A 46 -4.04 5.05 1.76
N PRO A 47 -4.51 3.97 1.10
CA PRO A 47 -5.75 3.32 1.51
C PRO A 47 -5.66 2.79 2.95
N THR A 48 -4.55 2.16 3.35
CA THR A 48 -4.35 1.65 4.71
C THR A 48 -4.41 2.77 5.75
N LYS A 49 -3.65 3.87 5.56
CA LYS A 49 -3.65 5.01 6.49
C LYS A 49 -5.03 5.70 6.55
N THR A 50 -5.76 5.69 5.44
CA THR A 50 -7.13 6.22 5.42
C THR A 50 -8.08 5.39 6.27
N LEU A 51 -7.99 4.05 6.22
CA LEU A 51 -8.74 3.15 7.07
C LEU A 51 -8.33 3.28 8.54
N LEU A 52 -7.03 3.26 8.83
CA LEU A 52 -6.49 3.44 10.18
C LEU A 52 -6.91 4.76 10.82
N TYR A 53 -7.03 5.83 10.04
CA TYR A 53 -7.52 7.11 10.57
C TYR A 53 -8.98 7.04 11.01
N SER A 54 -9.84 6.33 10.25
CA SER A 54 -11.23 6.09 10.66
C SER A 54 -11.30 5.24 11.94
N ALA A 55 -10.46 4.20 12.04
CA ALA A 55 -10.33 3.38 13.24
C ALA A 55 -9.87 4.20 14.45
N LYS A 56 -8.87 5.08 14.26
CA LYS A 56 -8.39 6.00 15.30
C LYS A 56 -9.49 6.92 15.83
N ILE A 57 -10.32 7.47 14.94
CA ILE A 57 -11.46 8.31 15.36
C ILE A 57 -12.43 7.50 16.23
N LEU A 58 -12.77 6.28 15.79
CA LEU A 58 -13.66 5.39 16.56
C LEU A 58 -13.08 5.06 17.93
N ASP A 59 -11.80 4.71 18.01
CA ASP A 59 -11.10 4.44 19.29
C ASP A 59 -11.06 5.68 20.19
N SER A 60 -10.88 6.88 19.60
CA SER A 60 -10.89 8.14 20.35
C SER A 60 -12.26 8.41 20.97
N ILE A 61 -13.35 8.15 20.24
CA ILE A 61 -14.72 8.29 20.78
C ILE A 61 -14.95 7.29 21.92
N LYS A 62 -14.55 6.01 21.73
CA LYS A 62 -14.69 4.97 22.78
C LYS A 62 -13.91 5.31 24.05
N SER A 63 -12.80 6.03 23.94
CA SER A 63 -11.95 6.39 25.07
C SER A 63 -12.13 7.83 25.57
N ALA A 64 -13.05 8.60 25.02
CA ALA A 64 -13.24 10.02 25.27
C ALA A 64 -13.47 10.36 26.77
N SER A 65 -14.16 9.50 27.50
CA SER A 65 -14.41 9.68 28.95
C SER A 65 -13.14 9.75 29.80
N LYS A 66 -12.05 9.11 29.36
CA LYS A 66 -10.74 9.20 30.04
C LYS A 66 -10.18 10.62 30.05
N TYR A 67 -10.66 11.45 29.14
CA TYR A 67 -10.24 12.85 28.98
C TYR A 67 -11.32 13.85 29.42
N GLY A 68 -12.34 13.38 30.15
CA GLY A 68 -13.45 14.22 30.63
C GLY A 68 -14.44 14.62 29.53
N ILE A 69 -14.40 13.98 28.37
CA ILE A 69 -15.31 14.28 27.25
C ILE A 69 -16.48 13.29 27.28
N VAL A 70 -17.69 13.83 27.28
CA VAL A 70 -18.91 13.02 27.19
C VAL A 70 -19.17 12.69 25.72
N ALA A 71 -19.05 11.42 25.38
CA ALA A 71 -19.34 10.91 24.05
C ALA A 71 -20.41 9.82 24.11
N MET A 72 -20.90 9.39 22.94
CA MET A 72 -21.82 8.26 22.84
C MET A 72 -21.22 7.01 23.48
N LYS A 73 -22.02 6.32 24.30
CA LYS A 73 -21.58 5.13 25.04
C LYS A 73 -21.15 4.00 24.08
N ASP A 74 -21.91 3.79 23.02
CA ASP A 74 -21.69 2.74 22.02
C ASP A 74 -21.66 3.36 20.61
N PRO A 75 -20.50 3.92 20.17
CA PRO A 75 -20.42 4.51 18.86
C PRO A 75 -20.50 3.44 17.76
N SER A 76 -21.35 3.68 16.78
CA SER A 76 -21.46 2.87 15.57
C SER A 76 -20.66 3.47 14.41
N PHE A 77 -20.43 2.68 13.38
CA PHE A 77 -19.78 3.12 12.14
C PHE A 77 -20.51 2.52 10.92
N ASP A 78 -20.30 3.16 9.78
CA ASP A 78 -20.78 2.73 8.47
C ASP A 78 -19.56 2.33 7.63
N LEU A 79 -19.37 1.01 7.46
CA LEU A 79 -18.22 0.48 6.72
C LEU A 79 -18.21 0.97 5.27
N ALA A 80 -19.37 1.02 4.61
CA ALA A 80 -19.46 1.45 3.21
C ALA A 80 -18.97 2.89 3.05
N LYS A 81 -19.31 3.79 4.00
CA LYS A 81 -18.79 5.17 3.99
C LYS A 81 -17.30 5.25 4.29
N ILE A 82 -16.77 4.38 5.13
CA ILE A 82 -15.32 4.30 5.40
C ILE A 82 -14.58 3.90 4.12
N ILE A 83 -15.07 2.88 3.42
CA ILE A 83 -14.50 2.40 2.15
C ILE A 83 -14.63 3.47 1.05
N ASP A 84 -15.79 4.10 0.91
CA ASP A 84 -16.00 5.20 -0.05
C ASP A 84 -15.02 6.37 0.20
N ARG A 85 -14.85 6.78 1.47
CA ARG A 85 -13.86 7.80 1.84
C ARG A 85 -12.44 7.39 1.45
N LYS A 86 -12.05 6.13 1.68
CA LYS A 86 -10.76 5.57 1.25
C LYS A 86 -10.61 5.69 -0.27
N ASN A 87 -11.60 5.25 -1.04
CA ASN A 87 -11.57 5.27 -2.49
C ASN A 87 -11.48 6.72 -3.04
N LYS A 88 -12.24 7.65 -2.48
CA LYS A 88 -12.17 9.08 -2.84
C LYS A 88 -10.79 9.68 -2.57
N THR A 89 -10.17 9.32 -1.44
CA THR A 89 -8.83 9.80 -1.08
C THR A 89 -7.78 9.28 -2.07
N VAL A 90 -7.79 7.98 -2.38
CA VAL A 90 -6.90 7.37 -3.37
C VAL A 90 -7.05 8.06 -4.72
N ARG A 91 -8.29 8.15 -5.23
CA ARG A 91 -8.58 8.80 -6.51
C ARG A 91 -8.07 10.24 -6.58
N LYS A 92 -8.33 11.03 -5.53
CA LYS A 92 -7.88 12.44 -5.47
C LYS A 92 -6.36 12.53 -5.58
N LEU A 93 -5.62 11.71 -4.85
CA LEU A 93 -4.16 11.75 -4.84
C LEU A 93 -3.57 11.24 -6.15
N THR A 94 -4.11 10.17 -6.72
CA THR A 94 -3.67 9.63 -8.02
C THR A 94 -3.88 10.66 -9.14
N LEU A 95 -5.05 11.31 -9.19
CA LEU A 95 -5.31 12.39 -10.14
C LEU A 95 -4.36 13.58 -9.93
N GLY A 96 -4.05 13.93 -8.68
CA GLY A 96 -3.11 15.00 -8.36
C GLY A 96 -1.69 14.71 -8.86
N VAL A 97 -1.22 13.47 -8.68
CA VAL A 97 0.09 13.04 -9.22
C VAL A 97 0.09 13.09 -10.75
N LYS A 98 -0.94 12.55 -11.40
CA LYS A 98 -1.06 12.55 -12.88
C LYS A 98 -1.06 13.98 -13.42
N ALA A 99 -1.85 14.88 -12.82
CA ALA A 99 -1.92 16.29 -13.22
C ALA A 99 -0.57 17.01 -13.06
N ARG A 100 0.16 16.74 -11.97
CA ARG A 100 1.48 17.34 -11.73
C ARG A 100 2.52 16.85 -12.75
N LEU A 101 2.55 15.55 -13.04
CA LEU A 101 3.44 15.00 -14.06
C LEU A 101 3.18 15.61 -15.44
N THR A 102 1.91 15.65 -15.86
CA THR A 102 1.55 16.24 -17.16
C THR A 102 1.79 17.75 -17.20
N GLY A 103 1.53 18.45 -16.10
CA GLY A 103 1.84 19.89 -15.97
C GLY A 103 3.33 20.22 -16.10
N ASN A 104 4.19 19.30 -15.67
CA ASN A 104 5.65 19.40 -15.83
C ASN A 104 6.15 18.88 -17.20
N GLY A 105 5.25 18.50 -18.13
CA GLY A 105 5.64 18.06 -19.47
C GLY A 105 6.09 16.59 -19.56
N VAL A 106 5.86 15.77 -18.52
CA VAL A 106 6.14 14.34 -18.59
C VAL A 106 5.15 13.64 -19.52
N THR A 107 5.68 12.90 -20.50
CA THR A 107 4.86 12.01 -21.33
C THR A 107 4.53 10.75 -20.55
N ILE A 108 3.25 10.49 -20.29
CA ILE A 108 2.79 9.26 -19.61
C ILE A 108 2.27 8.28 -20.67
N VAL A 109 2.77 7.05 -20.64
CA VAL A 109 2.31 5.93 -21.48
C VAL A 109 1.75 4.85 -20.55
N GLU A 110 0.45 4.57 -20.72
CA GLU A 110 -0.21 3.47 -20.01
C GLU A 110 0.07 2.17 -20.78
N GLY A 111 0.79 1.23 -20.16
CA GLY A 111 1.17 -0.04 -20.78
C GLY A 111 2.40 -0.68 -20.16
N GLU A 112 2.61 -1.95 -20.47
CA GLU A 112 3.78 -2.71 -20.03
C GLU A 112 4.99 -2.42 -20.94
N ALA A 113 5.97 -1.70 -20.39
CA ALA A 113 7.20 -1.39 -21.11
C ALA A 113 8.24 -2.50 -20.97
N ARG A 114 8.91 -2.81 -22.06
CA ARG A 114 9.99 -3.81 -22.12
C ARG A 114 11.21 -3.20 -22.81
N ILE A 115 12.38 -3.36 -22.21
CA ILE A 115 13.66 -3.02 -22.84
C ILE A 115 13.95 -4.10 -23.86
N THR A 116 14.07 -3.73 -25.14
CA THR A 116 14.22 -4.68 -26.25
C THR A 116 15.62 -4.66 -26.87
N GLY A 117 16.47 -3.72 -26.49
CA GLY A 117 17.84 -3.64 -26.98
C GLY A 117 18.40 -2.23 -26.99
N GLU A 118 19.46 -2.04 -27.73
CA GLU A 118 20.16 -0.76 -27.96
C GLU A 118 20.23 -0.48 -29.46
N GLU A 119 20.15 0.79 -29.82
CA GLU A 119 20.26 1.24 -31.19
C GLU A 119 20.95 2.62 -31.22
N PHE A 120 22.11 2.70 -31.89
CA PHE A 120 22.92 3.92 -32.03
C PHE A 120 23.20 4.62 -30.68
N GLY A 121 23.52 3.86 -29.63
CA GLY A 121 23.79 4.38 -28.30
C GLY A 121 22.55 4.79 -27.50
N ASN A 122 21.35 4.53 -28.02
CA ASN A 122 20.07 4.74 -27.32
C ASN A 122 19.46 3.40 -26.94
N ILE A 123 18.79 3.37 -25.80
CA ILE A 123 18.06 2.20 -25.31
C ILE A 123 16.69 2.15 -25.99
N ARG A 124 16.34 0.99 -26.53
CA ARG A 124 15.05 0.76 -27.18
C ARG A 124 14.06 0.16 -26.18
N ILE A 125 12.89 0.79 -26.07
CA ILE A 125 11.78 0.35 -25.22
C ILE A 125 10.57 0.11 -26.11
N HIS A 126 9.95 -1.07 -25.96
CA HIS A 126 8.70 -1.42 -26.59
C HIS A 126 7.57 -1.31 -25.58
N CYS A 127 6.44 -0.69 -25.97
CA CYS A 127 5.20 -0.64 -25.21
C CYS A 127 4.01 -0.57 -26.15
N ASP A 128 3.06 -1.48 -26.03
CA ASP A 128 1.80 -1.54 -26.80
C ASP A 128 1.99 -1.36 -28.32
N GLY A 129 2.92 -2.10 -28.91
CA GLY A 129 3.18 -2.07 -30.36
C GLY A 129 3.97 -0.83 -30.84
N LYS A 130 4.43 0.03 -29.94
CA LYS A 130 5.24 1.20 -30.27
C LYS A 130 6.66 1.06 -29.71
N GLU A 131 7.61 1.64 -30.45
CA GLU A 131 8.98 1.71 -30.05
C GLU A 131 9.38 3.14 -29.66
N TYR A 132 10.20 3.24 -28.60
CA TYR A 132 10.73 4.48 -28.06
C TYR A 132 12.23 4.37 -27.92
N LEU A 133 12.95 5.39 -28.36
CA LEU A 133 14.40 5.51 -28.18
C LEU A 133 14.67 6.50 -27.05
N VAL A 134 15.50 6.09 -26.11
CA VAL A 134 15.81 6.89 -24.91
C VAL A 134 17.29 6.82 -24.59
N LYS A 135 17.89 7.91 -24.09
CA LYS A 135 19.29 7.93 -23.70
C LYS A 135 19.54 7.17 -22.39
N ASN A 136 18.60 7.25 -21.44
CA ASN A 136 18.73 6.65 -20.12
C ASN A 136 17.44 5.96 -19.72
N VAL A 137 17.54 4.90 -18.91
CA VAL A 137 16.38 4.22 -18.33
C VAL A 137 16.52 4.13 -16.82
N LEU A 138 15.47 4.50 -16.10
CA LEU A 138 15.34 4.27 -14.67
C LEU A 138 14.26 3.20 -14.43
N VAL A 139 14.67 2.08 -13.84
CA VAL A 139 13.76 0.96 -13.52
C VAL A 139 13.16 1.17 -12.13
N CYS A 140 11.84 1.43 -12.09
CA CYS A 140 11.06 1.71 -10.87
C CYS A 140 9.86 0.76 -10.76
N THR A 141 10.02 -0.49 -11.14
CA THR A 141 8.95 -1.48 -11.30
C THR A 141 8.34 -1.96 -9.98
N GLY A 142 8.94 -1.62 -8.84
CA GLY A 142 8.42 -1.95 -7.51
C GLY A 142 8.50 -3.43 -7.16
N SER A 143 7.50 -3.90 -6.40
CA SER A 143 7.40 -5.27 -5.91
C SER A 143 5.96 -5.76 -5.91
N GLU A 144 5.77 -7.07 -5.95
CA GLU A 144 4.48 -7.74 -5.84
C GLU A 144 4.35 -8.46 -4.50
N THR A 145 3.10 -8.75 -4.09
CA THR A 145 2.84 -9.53 -2.89
C THR A 145 3.29 -10.98 -3.09
N GLY A 146 4.27 -11.41 -2.32
CA GLY A 146 4.69 -12.81 -2.29
C GLY A 146 3.71 -13.67 -1.49
N ILE A 147 3.25 -14.76 -2.08
CA ILE A 147 2.42 -15.75 -1.38
C ILE A 147 3.34 -16.82 -0.81
N PRO A 148 3.38 -17.00 0.52
CA PRO A 148 4.24 -18.02 1.12
C PRO A 148 3.76 -19.43 0.75
N PRO A 149 4.68 -20.41 0.58
CA PRO A 149 4.33 -21.78 0.20
C PRO A 149 3.81 -22.57 1.41
N ILE A 150 2.63 -22.20 1.91
CA ILE A 150 1.96 -22.87 3.02
C ILE A 150 1.09 -23.98 2.45
N LYS A 151 1.28 -25.20 2.97
CA LYS A 151 0.50 -26.37 2.52
C LYS A 151 -1.00 -26.14 2.81
N GLY A 152 -1.83 -26.33 1.78
CA GLY A 152 -3.29 -26.15 1.89
C GLY A 152 -3.77 -24.72 1.75
N LEU A 153 -2.88 -23.72 1.62
CA LEU A 153 -3.29 -22.32 1.47
C LEU A 153 -4.12 -22.10 0.19
N SER A 154 -3.80 -22.79 -0.89
CA SER A 154 -4.56 -22.74 -2.15
C SER A 154 -5.95 -23.38 -2.07
N GLU A 155 -6.23 -24.16 -1.04
CA GLU A 155 -7.51 -24.86 -0.83
C GLU A 155 -8.50 -24.04 -0.01
N VAL A 156 -8.05 -22.92 0.55
CA VAL A 156 -8.87 -22.05 1.41
C VAL A 156 -8.97 -20.66 0.82
N LYS A 157 -10.08 -19.96 1.13
CA LYS A 157 -10.21 -18.55 0.78
C LYS A 157 -9.41 -17.71 1.75
N TYR A 158 -8.41 -17.01 1.25
CA TYR A 158 -7.60 -16.07 2.02
C TYR A 158 -7.58 -14.69 1.36
N TRP A 159 -7.13 -13.72 2.09
CA TRP A 159 -6.89 -12.35 1.63
C TRP A 159 -5.40 -12.03 1.66
N THR A 160 -4.96 -11.29 0.68
CA THR A 160 -3.74 -10.50 0.78
C THR A 160 -4.08 -9.10 1.32
N SER A 161 -3.09 -8.22 1.37
CA SER A 161 -3.34 -6.82 1.74
C SER A 161 -4.29 -6.11 0.76
N ARG A 162 -4.37 -6.55 -0.49
CA ARG A 162 -5.24 -5.96 -1.52
C ARG A 162 -6.71 -6.22 -1.21
N GLU A 163 -7.08 -7.48 -1.01
CA GLU A 163 -8.46 -7.85 -0.68
C GLU A 163 -8.89 -7.26 0.67
N ALA A 164 -7.95 -7.18 1.63
CA ALA A 164 -8.23 -6.59 2.94
C ALA A 164 -8.50 -5.06 2.90
N LEU A 165 -8.19 -4.39 1.80
CA LEU A 165 -8.51 -2.97 1.59
C LEU A 165 -9.86 -2.73 0.93
N ASP A 166 -10.50 -3.76 0.35
CA ASP A 166 -11.73 -3.60 -0.43
C ASP A 166 -12.83 -4.53 0.09
N LEU A 167 -13.31 -4.21 1.28
CA LEU A 167 -14.27 -5.02 2.04
C LEU A 167 -15.68 -4.51 1.87
N ASN A 168 -16.62 -5.44 1.67
CA ASN A 168 -18.05 -5.16 1.77
C ASN A 168 -18.55 -5.37 3.21
N ASP A 169 -18.01 -6.38 3.91
CA ASP A 169 -18.39 -6.75 5.27
C ASP A 169 -17.16 -7.07 6.13
N LEU A 170 -17.29 -6.91 7.42
CA LEU A 170 -16.27 -7.31 8.38
C LEU A 170 -16.46 -8.76 8.82
N PRO A 171 -15.39 -9.56 8.87
CA PRO A 171 -15.44 -10.90 9.42
C PRO A 171 -15.64 -10.84 10.95
N LYS A 172 -16.21 -11.90 11.55
CA LYS A 172 -16.30 -12.00 13.01
C LYS A 172 -14.93 -12.20 13.66
N SER A 173 -14.02 -12.87 12.96
CA SER A 173 -12.65 -13.11 13.39
C SER A 173 -11.71 -13.15 12.20
N LEU A 174 -10.44 -12.83 12.43
CA LEU A 174 -9.40 -12.79 11.42
C LEU A 174 -8.10 -13.36 11.99
N ALA A 175 -7.51 -14.33 11.29
CA ALA A 175 -6.15 -14.77 11.51
C ALA A 175 -5.22 -14.09 10.52
N ILE A 176 -4.17 -13.44 11.01
CA ILE A 176 -3.16 -12.77 10.20
C ILE A 176 -1.87 -13.59 10.28
N ILE A 177 -1.39 -14.08 9.15
CA ILE A 177 -0.11 -14.77 9.03
C ILE A 177 0.96 -13.75 8.71
N GLY A 178 1.87 -13.54 9.66
CA GLY A 178 2.94 -12.55 9.59
C GLY A 178 2.71 -11.33 10.46
N GLY A 179 3.62 -11.10 11.40
CA GLY A 179 3.65 -9.94 12.31
C GLY A 179 4.44 -8.75 11.76
N GLY A 180 4.60 -8.64 10.44
CA GLY A 180 5.24 -7.50 9.78
C GLY A 180 4.37 -6.24 9.83
N VAL A 181 4.90 -5.11 9.33
CA VAL A 181 4.24 -3.78 9.38
C VAL A 181 2.81 -3.83 8.83
N ILE A 182 2.61 -4.42 7.65
CA ILE A 182 1.29 -4.52 7.00
C ILE A 182 0.32 -5.34 7.88
N GLY A 183 0.78 -6.48 8.39
CA GLY A 183 -0.03 -7.33 9.28
C GLY A 183 -0.46 -6.59 10.55
N MET A 184 0.46 -5.80 11.15
CA MET A 184 0.16 -5.01 12.35
C MET A 184 -0.79 -3.84 12.07
N GLU A 185 -0.69 -3.20 10.92
CA GLU A 185 -1.65 -2.16 10.51
C GLU A 185 -3.06 -2.72 10.35
N PHE A 186 -3.20 -3.87 9.67
CA PHE A 186 -4.50 -4.53 9.56
C PHE A 186 -5.00 -5.07 10.91
N ALA A 187 -4.12 -5.62 11.75
CA ALA A 187 -4.51 -6.03 13.09
C ALA A 187 -5.12 -4.86 13.88
N SER A 188 -4.52 -3.67 13.79
CA SER A 188 -5.05 -2.45 14.41
C SER A 188 -6.42 -2.07 13.86
N PHE A 189 -6.55 -1.99 12.54
CA PHE A 189 -7.80 -1.60 11.89
C PHE A 189 -8.94 -2.55 12.27
N PHE A 190 -8.76 -3.85 12.02
CA PHE A 190 -9.80 -4.84 12.27
C PHE A 190 -10.20 -4.95 13.75
N ASN A 191 -9.21 -4.90 14.65
CA ASN A 191 -9.48 -4.92 16.08
C ASN A 191 -10.29 -3.70 16.54
N SER A 192 -9.94 -2.50 16.08
CA SER A 192 -10.71 -1.28 16.39
C SER A 192 -12.14 -1.33 15.87
N MET A 193 -12.37 -2.03 14.73
CA MET A 193 -13.69 -2.28 14.17
C MET A 193 -14.45 -3.42 14.86
N GLY A 194 -13.90 -4.04 15.90
CA GLY A 194 -14.58 -5.07 16.71
C GLY A 194 -14.36 -6.51 16.21
N VAL A 195 -13.48 -6.72 15.25
CA VAL A 195 -13.09 -8.06 14.79
C VAL A 195 -12.14 -8.72 15.79
N LYS A 196 -12.35 -10.00 16.11
CA LYS A 196 -11.41 -10.78 16.92
C LYS A 196 -10.17 -11.11 16.09
N VAL A 197 -9.01 -10.57 16.44
CA VAL A 197 -7.78 -10.70 15.65
C VAL A 197 -6.78 -11.61 16.35
N LYS A 198 -6.23 -12.55 15.56
CA LYS A 198 -5.11 -13.41 15.95
C LYS A 198 -3.96 -13.18 14.98
N VAL A 199 -2.74 -12.98 15.49
CA VAL A 199 -1.53 -12.80 14.69
C VAL A 199 -0.62 -14.01 14.94
N ILE A 200 -0.23 -14.67 13.86
CA ILE A 200 0.66 -15.82 13.87
C ILE A 200 1.98 -15.39 13.24
N GLU A 201 3.06 -15.44 14.02
CA GLU A 201 4.38 -14.99 13.59
C GLU A 201 5.44 -16.06 13.88
N MET A 202 6.22 -16.39 12.86
CA MET A 202 7.26 -17.41 12.98
C MET A 202 8.49 -16.93 13.79
N LEU A 203 8.71 -15.63 13.84
CA LEU A 203 9.79 -15.01 14.60
C LEU A 203 9.40 -14.86 16.08
N PRO A 204 10.40 -14.67 16.97
CA PRO A 204 10.17 -14.47 18.41
C PRO A 204 9.52 -13.12 18.75
N GLU A 205 9.46 -12.17 17.79
CA GLU A 205 8.82 -10.87 17.97
C GLU A 205 8.20 -10.38 16.67
N ILE A 206 7.18 -9.53 16.76
CA ILE A 206 6.60 -8.80 15.63
C ILE A 206 7.60 -7.76 15.10
N LEU A 207 7.40 -7.29 13.86
CA LEU A 207 8.26 -6.26 13.24
C LEU A 207 9.75 -6.61 13.24
N GLY A 208 10.11 -7.84 12.88
CA GLY A 208 11.40 -8.47 13.06
C GLY A 208 12.66 -7.67 12.68
N ASN A 209 12.52 -6.62 11.84
CA ASN A 209 13.61 -5.72 11.44
C ASN A 209 13.64 -4.39 12.22
N MET A 210 12.76 -4.23 13.21
CA MET A 210 12.66 -3.02 14.04
C MET A 210 13.32 -3.24 15.39
N ASP A 211 13.48 -2.15 16.14
CA ASP A 211 13.94 -2.20 17.51
C ASP A 211 13.04 -3.11 18.36
N LYS A 212 13.66 -4.01 19.13
CA LYS A 212 12.96 -5.05 19.90
C LYS A 212 12.09 -4.48 21.03
N GLU A 213 12.55 -3.42 21.68
CA GLU A 213 11.81 -2.78 22.77
C GLU A 213 10.55 -2.09 22.22
N THR A 214 10.69 -1.36 21.12
CA THR A 214 9.57 -0.72 20.41
C THR A 214 8.56 -1.77 19.94
N SER A 215 9.03 -2.88 19.36
CA SER A 215 8.17 -3.98 18.91
C SER A 215 7.39 -4.61 20.07
N ALA A 216 8.06 -4.90 21.20
CA ALA A 216 7.44 -5.45 22.39
C ALA A 216 6.42 -4.48 23.01
N MET A 217 6.70 -3.17 23.01
CA MET A 217 5.74 -2.16 23.46
C MET A 217 4.48 -2.14 22.59
N LEU A 218 4.63 -2.13 21.27
CA LEU A 218 3.49 -2.16 20.36
C LEU A 218 2.65 -3.42 20.55
N ARG A 219 3.29 -4.58 20.64
CA ARG A 219 2.61 -5.85 20.89
C ARG A 219 1.85 -5.84 22.23
N SER A 220 2.44 -5.27 23.27
CA SER A 220 1.79 -5.11 24.58
C SER A 220 0.53 -4.26 24.48
N GLU A 221 0.58 -3.14 23.78
CA GLU A 221 -0.60 -2.28 23.57
C GLU A 221 -1.69 -2.98 22.77
N TYR A 222 -1.34 -3.76 21.76
CA TYR A 222 -2.32 -4.52 20.99
C TYR A 222 -2.95 -5.66 21.79
N LYS A 223 -2.17 -6.34 22.68
CA LYS A 223 -2.70 -7.32 23.64
C LYS A 223 -3.72 -6.70 24.58
N LYS A 224 -3.46 -5.49 25.11
CA LYS A 224 -4.42 -4.76 25.95
C LYS A 224 -5.73 -4.45 25.23
N LYS A 225 -5.70 -4.32 23.90
CA LYS A 225 -6.86 -4.13 23.04
C LYS A 225 -7.54 -5.45 22.63
N GLY A 226 -7.01 -6.61 23.04
CA GLY A 226 -7.61 -7.92 22.79
C GLY A 226 -7.07 -8.65 21.55
N VAL A 227 -5.98 -8.18 20.92
CA VAL A 227 -5.28 -8.93 19.86
C VAL A 227 -4.49 -10.09 20.47
N GLU A 228 -4.69 -11.29 19.99
CA GLU A 228 -3.93 -12.47 20.39
C GLU A 228 -2.69 -12.65 19.50
N PHE A 229 -1.55 -13.03 20.09
CA PHE A 229 -0.29 -13.26 19.37
C PHE A 229 0.24 -14.66 19.62
N PHE A 230 0.59 -15.34 18.55
CA PHE A 230 1.24 -16.64 18.52
C PHE A 230 2.62 -16.44 17.88
N LEU A 231 3.62 -16.16 18.71
CA LEU A 231 5.01 -15.99 18.29
C LEU A 231 5.72 -17.35 18.23
N ASN A 232 6.89 -17.42 17.56
CA ASN A 232 7.62 -18.67 17.32
C ASN A 232 6.74 -19.76 16.72
N THR A 233 5.70 -19.37 15.97
CA THR A 233 4.70 -20.29 15.43
C THR A 233 4.74 -20.26 13.91
N LYS A 234 5.07 -21.40 13.31
CA LYS A 234 5.05 -21.61 11.87
C LYS A 234 3.69 -22.21 11.46
N VAL A 235 3.12 -21.70 10.37
CA VAL A 235 1.92 -22.23 9.71
C VAL A 235 2.30 -23.21 8.62
#